data_f24898dfa619cf9ae1b18afd34b6b05d
#
_entry.id   f24898dfa619cf9ae1b18afd34b6b05d
#
_cell.length_a   1.000
_cell.length_b   1.000
_cell.length_c   1.000
_cell.angle_alpha   90.00
_cell.angle_beta   90.00
_cell.angle_gamma   90.00
#
_symmetry.space_group_name_H-M   'P 1'
#
loop_
_entity.id
_entity.type
_entity.pdbx_description
1 polymer ?
#
loop_
_entity_poly.entity_id
_entity_poly.type
_entity_poly.pdbx_seq_one_letter_code
_entity_poly.pdbx_strand_id
1 'polypeptide(L)'
;MFEMKPEYYIGIDMIDQEHKQLFDYANEAYELLQEEFTPDKYDKIDAILEKLRDYTVKHFTDEEAYMESIQYKKIFTQKIQHQEFIKKLDEFIDQHEKDEGDQAKQDEQIMDILNYLTNWLINHILHVDGQIPKEA
;
A
#
# COMPACT_ATOMS: atom_id res chain seq x y z
N MET A 1 -6.03 -1.48 -13.28
CA MET A 1 -7.06 -0.87 -12.43
C MET A 1 -6.49 0.18 -11.48
N PHE A 2 -5.39 -0.13 -10.80
CA PHE A 2 -4.74 0.82 -9.88
C PHE A 2 -3.59 1.51 -10.61
N GLU A 3 -3.74 2.80 -10.92
CA GLU A 3 -2.77 3.55 -11.73
C GLU A 3 -2.12 4.68 -10.94
N MET A 4 -0.82 4.85 -11.15
CA MET A 4 -0.08 6.02 -10.65
C MET A 4 -0.32 7.19 -11.60
N LYS A 5 -1.33 8.01 -11.30
CA LYS A 5 -1.69 9.15 -12.14
C LYS A 5 -0.70 10.30 -11.99
N PRO A 6 -0.59 11.20 -13.02
CA PRO A 6 0.34 12.33 -12.93
C PRO A 6 0.18 13.20 -11.67
N GLU A 7 -1.06 13.39 -11.20
CA GLU A 7 -1.35 14.19 -10.00
C GLU A 7 -0.84 13.57 -8.70
N TYR A 8 -0.45 12.28 -8.72
CA TYR A 8 0.09 11.59 -7.53
C TYR A 8 1.59 11.77 -7.36
N TYR A 9 2.27 12.37 -8.32
CA TYR A 9 3.71 12.65 -8.23
C TYR A 9 3.92 13.91 -7.39
N ILE A 10 4.67 13.77 -6.29
CA ILE A 10 4.95 14.90 -5.39
C ILE A 10 6.27 15.58 -5.69
N GLY A 11 7.07 15.01 -6.61
CA GLY A 11 8.34 15.59 -7.04
C GLY A 11 9.54 15.13 -6.23
N ILE A 12 9.37 14.15 -5.35
CA ILE A 12 10.47 13.52 -4.61
C ILE A 12 10.64 12.12 -5.20
N ASP A 13 11.66 11.94 -6.04
CA ASP A 13 11.80 10.75 -6.89
C ASP A 13 11.72 9.44 -6.11
N MET A 14 12.43 9.32 -4.99
CA MET A 14 12.43 8.10 -4.18
C MET A 14 11.02 7.77 -3.70
N ILE A 15 10.30 8.76 -3.19
CA ILE A 15 8.93 8.58 -2.67
C ILE A 15 7.98 8.24 -3.82
N ASP A 16 8.08 8.96 -4.94
CA ASP A 16 7.23 8.71 -6.11
C ASP A 16 7.42 7.31 -6.67
N GLN A 17 8.66 6.83 -6.76
CA GLN A 17 8.95 5.48 -7.23
C GLN A 17 8.40 4.41 -6.29
N GLU A 18 8.47 4.64 -4.99
CA GLU A 18 7.92 3.71 -4.00
C GLU A 18 6.40 3.69 -4.04
N HIS A 19 5.75 4.84 -4.24
CA HIS A 19 4.31 4.87 -4.46
C HIS A 19 3.91 4.07 -5.70
N LYS A 20 4.65 4.23 -6.79
CA LYS A 20 4.40 3.49 -8.02
C LYS A 20 4.51 1.97 -7.79
N GLN A 21 5.52 1.55 -7.05
CA GLN A 21 5.71 0.13 -6.74
C GLN A 21 4.54 -0.44 -5.94
N LEU A 22 3.97 0.34 -5.03
CA LEU A 22 2.78 -0.09 -4.27
C LEU A 22 1.58 -0.30 -5.20
N PHE A 23 1.37 0.61 -6.15
CA PHE A 23 0.31 0.43 -7.17
C PHE A 23 0.58 -0.80 -8.03
N ASP A 24 1.83 -1.05 -8.40
CA ASP A 24 2.20 -2.21 -9.22
C ASP A 24 1.90 -3.52 -8.47
N TYR A 25 2.22 -3.62 -7.19
CA TYR A 25 1.88 -4.81 -6.39
C TYR A 25 0.37 -5.01 -6.27
N ALA A 26 -0.38 -3.93 -6.07
CA ALA A 26 -1.84 -4.01 -6.01
C ALA A 26 -2.42 -4.53 -7.33
N ASN A 27 -1.88 -4.07 -8.46
CA ASN A 27 -2.30 -4.54 -9.77
C ASN A 27 -1.96 -6.01 -10.00
N GLU A 28 -0.77 -6.47 -9.58
CA GLU A 28 -0.39 -7.88 -9.67
C GLU A 28 -1.41 -8.77 -8.95
N ALA A 29 -1.75 -8.41 -7.72
CA ALA A 29 -2.73 -9.18 -6.95
C ALA A 29 -4.11 -9.16 -7.61
N TYR A 30 -4.52 -8.00 -8.12
CA TYR A 30 -5.80 -7.85 -8.81
C TYR A 30 -5.86 -8.71 -10.07
N GLU A 31 -4.80 -8.71 -10.90
CA GLU A 31 -4.73 -9.50 -12.13
C GLU A 31 -4.81 -10.99 -11.82
N LEU A 32 -4.10 -11.46 -10.80
CA LEU A 32 -4.20 -12.86 -10.36
C LEU A 32 -5.60 -13.21 -9.91
N LEU A 33 -6.27 -12.30 -9.21
CA LEU A 33 -7.64 -12.53 -8.74
C LEU A 33 -8.61 -12.72 -9.92
N GLN A 34 -8.37 -12.08 -11.05
CA GLN A 34 -9.20 -12.19 -12.25
C GLN A 34 -8.94 -13.46 -13.06
N GLU A 35 -7.84 -14.16 -12.82
CA GLU A 35 -7.53 -15.40 -13.52
C GLU A 35 -8.40 -16.54 -13.01
N GLU A 36 -8.94 -17.38 -13.91
CA GLU A 36 -9.89 -18.43 -13.54
C GLU A 36 -9.23 -19.78 -13.24
N PHE A 37 -8.13 -20.11 -13.93
CA PHE A 37 -7.55 -21.46 -13.91
C PHE A 37 -6.08 -21.48 -13.49
N THR A 38 -5.61 -20.50 -12.75
CA THR A 38 -4.23 -20.44 -12.29
C THR A 38 -4.04 -21.42 -11.12
N PRO A 39 -3.13 -22.40 -11.23
CA PRO A 39 -2.81 -23.26 -10.09
C PRO A 39 -2.25 -22.44 -8.92
N ASP A 40 -2.62 -22.81 -7.71
CA ASP A 40 -2.16 -22.14 -6.48
C ASP A 40 -2.40 -20.63 -6.48
N LYS A 41 -3.50 -20.20 -7.10
CA LYS A 41 -3.86 -18.77 -7.25
C LYS A 41 -3.84 -18.03 -5.91
N TYR A 42 -4.48 -18.58 -4.89
CA TYR A 42 -4.59 -17.90 -3.60
C TYR A 42 -3.25 -17.86 -2.86
N ASP A 43 -2.44 -18.90 -2.99
CA ASP A 43 -1.09 -18.90 -2.41
C ASP A 43 -0.22 -17.82 -3.07
N LYS A 44 -0.36 -17.64 -4.37
CA LYS A 44 0.36 -16.58 -5.11
C LYS A 44 -0.10 -15.20 -4.70
N ILE A 45 -1.43 -15.01 -4.54
CA ILE A 45 -1.98 -13.72 -4.08
C ILE A 45 -1.52 -13.43 -2.67
N ASP A 46 -1.55 -14.40 -1.78
CA ASP A 46 -1.10 -14.23 -0.39
C ASP A 46 0.38 -13.82 -0.34
N ALA A 47 1.22 -14.40 -1.20
CA ALA A 47 2.63 -14.01 -1.30
C ALA A 47 2.79 -12.55 -1.75
N ILE A 48 1.95 -12.10 -2.69
CA ILE A 48 1.97 -10.71 -3.16
C ILE A 48 1.48 -9.76 -2.07
N LEU A 49 0.43 -10.12 -1.33
CA LEU A 49 -0.07 -9.32 -0.22
C LEU A 49 0.99 -9.15 0.87
N GLU A 50 1.75 -10.20 1.16
CA GLU A 50 2.86 -10.13 2.10
C GLU A 50 3.97 -9.20 1.60
N LYS A 51 4.35 -9.30 0.33
CA LYS A 51 5.32 -8.39 -0.29
C LYS A 51 4.85 -6.95 -0.24
N LEU A 52 3.58 -6.73 -0.54
CA LEU A 52 2.96 -5.41 -0.52
C LEU A 52 2.99 -4.82 0.89
N ARG A 53 2.64 -5.60 1.88
CA ARG A 53 2.69 -5.20 3.29
C ARG A 53 4.11 -4.82 3.71
N ASP A 54 5.09 -5.69 3.43
CA ASP A 54 6.49 -5.45 3.78
C ASP A 54 7.06 -4.24 3.05
N TYR A 55 6.70 -4.07 1.77
CA TYR A 55 7.12 -2.90 1.00
C TYR A 55 6.50 -1.62 1.54
N THR A 56 5.26 -1.67 2.02
CA THR A 56 4.60 -0.53 2.65
C THR A 56 5.38 -0.07 3.88
N VAL A 57 5.81 -1.02 4.72
CA VAL A 57 6.63 -0.71 5.90
C VAL A 57 7.97 -0.08 5.47
N LYS A 58 8.61 -0.64 4.46
CA LYS A 58 9.86 -0.09 3.91
C LYS A 58 9.64 1.34 3.41
N HIS A 59 8.57 1.55 2.65
CA HIS A 59 8.23 2.87 2.12
C HIS A 59 8.04 3.90 3.23
N PHE A 60 7.29 3.55 4.28
CA PHE A 60 7.06 4.46 5.39
C PHE A 60 8.37 4.76 6.13
N THR A 61 9.23 3.75 6.31
CA THR A 61 10.55 3.95 6.93
C THR A 61 11.40 4.90 6.11
N ASP A 62 11.45 4.69 4.80
CA ASP A 62 12.24 5.53 3.89
C ASP A 62 11.71 6.97 3.84
N GLU A 63 10.40 7.14 3.81
CA GLU A 63 9.75 8.44 3.79
C GLU A 63 9.99 9.19 5.10
N GLU A 64 9.89 8.49 6.23
CA GLU A 64 10.15 9.08 7.55
C GLU A 64 11.62 9.50 7.69
N ALA A 65 12.55 8.68 7.17
CA ALA A 65 13.96 9.02 7.16
C ALA A 65 14.22 10.28 6.32
N TYR A 66 13.57 10.39 5.18
CA TYR A 66 13.66 11.60 4.36
C TYR A 66 13.14 12.82 5.12
N MET A 67 11.97 12.70 5.74
CA MET A 67 11.39 13.80 6.52
C MET A 67 12.28 14.21 7.69
N GLU A 68 12.91 13.25 8.36
CA GLU A 68 13.89 13.56 9.42
C GLU A 68 15.09 14.33 8.88
N SER A 69 15.59 13.93 7.71
CA SER A 69 16.76 14.57 7.09
C SER A 69 16.52 16.04 6.78
N ILE A 70 15.29 16.43 6.47
CA ILE A 70 14.93 17.82 6.17
C ILE A 70 14.26 18.51 7.36
N GLN A 71 14.19 17.86 8.52
CA GLN A 71 13.56 18.38 9.72
C GLN A 71 12.11 18.83 9.50
N TYR A 72 11.33 17.98 8.82
CA TYR A 72 9.95 18.28 8.49
C TYR A 72 9.08 18.38 9.74
N LYS A 73 8.39 19.51 9.89
CA LYS A 73 7.64 19.82 11.14
C LYS A 73 6.45 18.89 11.37
N LYS A 74 5.85 18.35 10.30
CA LYS A 74 4.65 17.51 10.41
C LYS A 74 4.97 16.01 10.41
N ILE A 75 6.22 15.65 10.68
CA ILE A 75 6.66 14.23 10.70
C ILE A 75 5.86 13.40 11.69
N PHE A 76 5.48 13.95 12.83
CA PHE A 76 4.70 13.23 13.85
C PHE A 76 3.34 12.78 13.31
N THR A 77 2.65 13.67 12.59
CA THR A 77 1.36 13.34 11.97
C THR A 77 1.54 12.20 10.96
N GLN A 78 2.60 12.26 10.15
CA GLN A 78 2.94 11.20 9.20
C GLN A 78 3.16 9.86 9.91
N LYS A 79 3.97 9.84 10.96
CA LYS A 79 4.26 8.62 11.72
C LYS A 79 3.00 7.98 12.30
N ILE A 80 2.11 8.79 12.87
CA ILE A 80 0.87 8.30 13.43
C ILE A 80 0.00 7.68 12.35
N GLN A 81 -0.16 8.33 11.20
CA GLN A 81 -0.96 7.83 10.10
C GLN A 81 -0.37 6.54 9.51
N HIS A 82 0.96 6.47 9.39
CA HIS A 82 1.63 5.27 8.94
C HIS A 82 1.37 4.08 9.86
N GLN A 83 1.48 4.28 11.16
CA GLN A 83 1.24 3.23 12.16
C GLN A 83 -0.21 2.75 12.13
N GLU A 84 -1.16 3.68 12.06
CA GLU A 84 -2.59 3.34 11.98
C GLU A 84 -2.90 2.54 10.73
N PHE A 85 -2.32 2.91 9.60
CA PHE A 85 -2.53 2.19 8.34
C PHE A 85 -2.01 0.76 8.43
N ILE A 86 -0.77 0.57 8.91
CA ILE A 86 -0.17 -0.76 9.01
C ILE A 86 -0.99 -1.65 9.96
N LYS A 87 -1.44 -1.10 11.07
CA LYS A 87 -2.30 -1.82 12.02
C LYS A 87 -3.58 -2.31 11.33
N LYS A 88 -4.22 -1.43 10.59
CA LYS A 88 -5.47 -1.76 9.88
C LYS A 88 -5.22 -2.80 8.77
N LEU A 89 -4.15 -2.65 8.04
CA LEU A 89 -3.77 -3.60 6.99
C LEU A 89 -3.51 -4.99 7.57
N ASP A 90 -2.79 -5.06 8.69
CA ASP A 90 -2.53 -6.33 9.37
C ASP A 90 -3.83 -6.98 9.87
N GLU A 91 -4.78 -6.19 10.36
CA GLU A 91 -6.10 -6.71 10.76
C GLU A 91 -6.85 -7.33 9.58
N PHE A 92 -6.84 -6.69 8.42
CA PHE A 92 -7.46 -7.24 7.21
C PHE A 92 -6.79 -8.53 6.76
N ILE A 93 -5.46 -8.58 6.77
CA ILE A 93 -4.69 -9.76 6.35
C ILE A 93 -4.96 -10.93 7.32
N ASP A 94 -4.95 -10.67 8.63
CA ASP A 94 -5.25 -11.68 9.65
C ASP A 94 -6.65 -12.26 9.46
N GLN A 95 -7.64 -11.42 9.18
CA GLN A 95 -9.00 -11.89 8.95
C GLN A 95 -9.10 -12.74 7.68
N HIS A 96 -8.38 -12.35 6.63
CA HIS A 96 -8.30 -13.13 5.39
C HIS A 96 -7.72 -14.53 5.65
N GLU A 97 -6.67 -14.62 6.45
CA GLU A 97 -6.05 -15.90 6.81
C GLU A 97 -7.00 -16.79 7.60
N LYS A 98 -7.81 -16.22 8.49
CA LYS A 98 -8.79 -16.97 9.30
C LYS A 98 -9.94 -17.54 8.47
N ASP A 99 -10.29 -16.89 7.36
CA ASP A 99 -11.38 -17.32 6.50
C ASP A 99 -10.90 -18.20 5.34
N GLU A 100 -9.71 -18.77 5.47
CA GLU A 100 -9.15 -19.70 4.50
C GLU A 100 -10.12 -20.88 4.25
N GLY A 101 -10.34 -21.20 2.97
CA GLY A 101 -11.25 -22.27 2.59
C GLY A 101 -12.62 -21.79 2.10
N ASP A 102 -12.98 -20.53 2.34
CA ASP A 102 -14.18 -19.94 1.76
C ASP A 102 -13.79 -19.03 0.60
N GLN A 103 -13.84 -19.57 -0.61
CA GLN A 103 -13.37 -18.91 -1.82
C GLN A 103 -14.08 -17.57 -2.08
N ALA A 104 -15.39 -17.52 -1.87
CA ALA A 104 -16.15 -16.28 -2.11
C ALA A 104 -15.74 -15.18 -1.13
N LYS A 105 -15.52 -15.53 0.13
CA LYS A 105 -15.04 -14.60 1.14
C LYS A 105 -13.62 -14.15 0.86
N GLN A 106 -12.75 -15.07 0.41
CA GLN A 106 -11.37 -14.73 0.08
C GLN A 106 -11.30 -13.69 -1.05
N ASP A 107 -12.08 -13.87 -2.11
CA ASP A 107 -12.11 -12.91 -3.21
C ASP A 107 -12.56 -11.53 -2.74
N GLU A 108 -13.62 -11.47 -1.95
CA GLU A 108 -14.13 -10.22 -1.40
C GLU A 108 -13.11 -9.54 -0.49
N GLN A 109 -12.46 -10.31 0.39
CA GLN A 109 -11.47 -9.78 1.33
C GLN A 109 -10.24 -9.26 0.61
N ILE A 110 -9.77 -9.96 -0.43
CA ILE A 110 -8.64 -9.49 -1.24
C ILE A 110 -8.97 -8.15 -1.89
N MET A 111 -10.16 -8.02 -2.49
CA MET A 111 -10.60 -6.76 -3.08
C MET A 111 -10.71 -5.65 -2.03
N ASP A 112 -11.22 -5.97 -0.83
CA ASP A 112 -11.32 -5.00 0.26
C ASP A 112 -9.94 -4.51 0.70
N ILE A 113 -8.96 -5.41 0.80
CA ILE A 113 -7.57 -5.04 1.13
C ILE A 113 -7.00 -4.11 0.06
N LEU A 114 -7.14 -4.47 -1.22
CA LEU A 114 -6.60 -3.68 -2.31
C LEU A 114 -7.26 -2.31 -2.41
N ASN A 115 -8.57 -2.25 -2.26
CA ASN A 115 -9.30 -0.98 -2.30
C ASN A 115 -8.97 -0.10 -1.10
N TYR A 116 -8.87 -0.67 0.08
CA TYR A 116 -8.49 0.08 1.28
C TYR A 116 -7.10 0.68 1.13
N LEU A 117 -6.13 -0.14 0.72
CA LEU A 117 -4.75 0.31 0.55
C LEU A 117 -4.65 1.43 -0.49
N THR A 118 -5.23 1.22 -1.68
CA THR A 118 -5.09 2.20 -2.76
C THR A 118 -5.83 3.49 -2.47
N ASN A 119 -7.01 3.43 -1.89
CA ASN A 119 -7.77 4.64 -1.51
C ASN A 119 -7.04 5.41 -0.41
N TRP A 120 -6.51 4.72 0.60
CA TRP A 120 -5.74 5.36 1.65
C TRP A 120 -4.48 6.02 1.07
N LEU A 121 -3.77 5.29 0.20
CA LEU A 121 -2.54 5.78 -0.41
C LEU A 121 -2.80 7.04 -1.24
N ILE A 122 -3.84 7.04 -2.07
CA ILE A 122 -4.21 8.19 -2.89
C ILE A 122 -4.51 9.41 -2.01
N ASN A 123 -5.34 9.25 -0.99
CA ASN A 123 -5.68 10.34 -0.08
C ASN A 123 -4.47 10.83 0.68
N HIS A 124 -3.61 9.93 1.15
CA HIS A 124 -2.39 10.29 1.87
C HIS A 124 -1.43 11.05 0.97
N ILE A 125 -1.24 10.62 -0.27
CA ILE A 125 -0.39 11.32 -1.25
C ILE A 125 -0.92 12.73 -1.50
N LEU A 126 -2.21 12.87 -1.81
CA LEU A 126 -2.77 14.16 -2.23
C LEU A 126 -2.86 15.16 -1.08
N HIS A 127 -3.16 14.71 0.13
CA HIS A 127 -3.46 15.62 1.24
C HIS A 127 -2.38 15.70 2.30
N VAL A 128 -1.46 14.74 2.35
CA VAL A 128 -0.42 14.67 3.38
C VAL A 128 0.97 14.70 2.77
N ASP A 129 1.32 13.72 1.92
CA ASP A 129 2.64 13.65 1.29
C ASP A 129 2.93 14.85 0.39
N GLY A 130 1.91 15.36 -0.29
CA GLY A 130 2.05 16.53 -1.15
C GLY A 130 2.51 17.79 -0.43
N GLN A 131 2.45 17.80 0.92
CA GLN A 131 2.92 18.92 1.73
C GLN A 131 4.41 18.80 2.08
N ILE A 132 5.05 17.66 1.83
CA ILE A 132 6.46 17.46 2.14
C ILE A 132 7.33 18.32 1.19
N PRO A 133 8.24 19.17 1.73
CA PRO A 133 9.11 19.96 0.87
C PRO A 133 10.06 19.09 0.05
N LYS A 134 10.29 19.47 -1.19
CA LYS A 134 11.23 18.76 -2.09
C LYS A 134 12.67 18.92 -1.68
N GLU A 135 12.99 20.04 -1.00
CA GLU A 135 14.34 20.36 -0.54
C GLU A 135 14.30 20.87 0.89
N ALA A 136 15.43 20.66 1.59
CA ALA A 136 15.60 21.13 2.97
C ALA A 136 15.66 22.66 3.04
#